data_9a03cfec64363486388b95674c5d0298
#
_entry.id   9a03cfec64363486388b95674c5d0298
#
_cell.length_a   1.000
_cell.length_b   1.000
_cell.length_c   1.000
_cell.angle_alpha   90.00
_cell.angle_beta   90.00
_cell.angle_gamma   90.00
#
_symmetry.space_group_name_H-M   'P 1'
#
loop_
_entity.id
_entity.type
_entity.pdbx_description
1 polymer ?
#
loop_
_entity_poly.entity_id
_entity_poly.type
_entity_poly.pdbx_seq_one_letter_code
_entity_poly.pdbx_strand_id
1 'polypeptide(L)'
;MAEEAGTSKKPKKYTGILLHPTSLPGPYGIGELGAGAYRFIDFLERSGLNTWQVLPLGHTGFGDSPYQPFSAFAGQPLIISLDHLKELHLLYDEDFRDMPAWNAEQINYGELIEFKTGLLKLAYSRFHDESLSDGIHDDPEMKQAYDNFCETSVWLEDYALFMAGKDYHQGMPWYMWEDNLKKPTKKQKETWVKKLDTEMGYYKFIQFLFYYEWTTLKKYANDKGISIVGDIPIFMAWDSVDVWANQSLFQLDSKGYPTVVAGVPPDYFSATGQLWGNPLYNWKKHTETGYEWWLNRIRYQLTLCDFLRIDHFRGFDKYWAIPYGEETAINGKWVEAPGVNFFTQLEATLGYHLPIIAEDLGEIDDSVIELRDKFGLPGMKVLQFAFENPEENDFLPHNFVRNCVCY
;
A
#
# COMPACT_ATOMS: atom_id res chain seq x y z
N MET A 1 27.10 -36.60 31.47
CA MET A 1 27.00 -35.26 30.80
C MET A 1 26.96 -35.53 29.30
N ALA A 2 25.78 -35.55 28.75
CA ALA A 2 25.56 -35.68 27.32
C ALA A 2 25.33 -34.25 26.77
N GLU A 3 26.23 -33.78 25.93
CA GLU A 3 26.08 -32.53 25.16
C GLU A 3 24.90 -32.72 24.19
N GLU A 4 23.83 -31.99 24.41
CA GLU A 4 22.81 -31.84 23.39
C GLU A 4 23.41 -31.03 22.24
N ALA A 5 23.73 -31.76 21.16
CA ALA A 5 24.09 -31.17 19.87
C ALA A 5 22.90 -30.36 19.32
N GLY A 6 22.93 -29.07 19.58
CA GLY A 6 21.97 -28.14 18.97
C GLY A 6 22.04 -28.25 17.45
N THR A 7 21.00 -28.82 16.85
CA THR A 7 20.83 -28.82 15.38
C THR A 7 20.67 -27.36 14.95
N SER A 8 21.73 -26.72 14.48
CA SER A 8 21.66 -25.41 13.84
C SER A 8 20.75 -25.54 12.62
N LYS A 9 19.51 -25.15 12.75
CA LYS A 9 18.61 -25.04 11.58
C LYS A 9 19.29 -24.10 10.59
N LYS A 10 19.57 -24.60 9.39
CA LYS A 10 20.05 -23.73 8.30
C LYS A 10 19.08 -22.57 8.15
N PRO A 11 19.58 -21.34 7.96
CA PRO A 11 18.69 -20.19 7.76
C PRO A 11 17.76 -20.48 6.58
N LYS A 12 16.47 -20.18 6.75
CA LYS A 12 15.48 -20.36 5.69
C LYS A 12 15.87 -19.41 4.54
N LYS A 13 16.01 -19.96 3.32
CA LYS A 13 16.20 -19.17 2.12
C LYS A 13 14.85 -18.85 1.51
N TYR A 14 14.70 -17.62 1.10
CA TYR A 14 13.53 -17.14 0.39
C TYR A 14 13.90 -16.97 -1.09
N THR A 15 13.06 -17.50 -1.97
CA THR A 15 13.22 -17.41 -3.43
C THR A 15 11.84 -17.27 -4.03
N GLY A 16 11.64 -16.25 -4.86
CA GLY A 16 10.30 -15.94 -5.34
C GLY A 16 10.27 -15.09 -6.60
N ILE A 17 9.09 -14.56 -6.84
CA ILE A 17 8.79 -13.68 -7.98
C ILE A 17 8.16 -12.40 -7.45
N LEU A 18 8.59 -11.26 -7.99
CA LEU A 18 7.91 -9.99 -7.87
C LEU A 18 6.91 -9.89 -9.03
N LEU A 19 5.63 -9.89 -8.71
CA LEU A 19 4.54 -9.71 -9.67
C LEU A 19 3.35 -9.04 -8.99
N HIS A 20 2.96 -7.85 -9.47
CA HIS A 20 1.76 -7.21 -8.95
C HIS A 20 0.50 -7.95 -9.43
N PRO A 21 -0.55 -8.11 -8.58
CA PRO A 21 -1.78 -8.83 -8.97
C PRO A 21 -2.43 -8.30 -10.25
N THR A 22 -2.34 -7.01 -10.52
CA THR A 22 -2.86 -6.40 -11.77
C THR A 22 -2.27 -6.97 -13.05
N SER A 23 -1.06 -7.56 -12.98
CA SER A 23 -0.36 -8.17 -14.12
C SER A 23 -0.72 -9.64 -14.33
N LEU A 24 -1.58 -10.21 -13.49
CA LEU A 24 -2.07 -11.57 -13.69
C LEU A 24 -3.06 -11.62 -14.86
N PRO A 25 -3.10 -12.71 -15.63
CA PRO A 25 -4.07 -12.86 -16.70
C PRO A 25 -5.49 -13.01 -16.14
N GLY A 26 -6.43 -12.27 -16.69
CA GLY A 26 -7.84 -12.30 -16.31
C GLY A 26 -8.75 -11.87 -17.45
N PRO A 27 -10.05 -12.20 -17.40
CA PRO A 27 -11.00 -11.89 -18.47
C PRO A 27 -11.53 -10.45 -18.45
N TYR A 28 -11.26 -9.69 -17.37
CA TYR A 28 -11.90 -8.40 -17.11
C TYR A 28 -10.94 -7.20 -17.24
N GLY A 29 -9.93 -7.30 -18.11
CA GLY A 29 -9.03 -6.20 -18.46
C GLY A 29 -7.91 -5.90 -17.46
N ILE A 30 -7.89 -6.62 -16.34
CA ILE A 30 -6.87 -6.50 -15.27
C ILE A 30 -6.77 -7.85 -14.54
N GLY A 31 -5.63 -8.10 -13.89
CA GLY A 31 -5.52 -9.22 -12.96
C GLY A 31 -6.32 -8.95 -11.67
N GLU A 32 -6.96 -10.00 -11.16
CA GLU A 32 -7.84 -9.96 -10.00
C GLU A 32 -7.42 -10.95 -8.91
N LEU A 33 -7.99 -10.82 -7.71
CA LEU A 33 -7.80 -11.74 -6.57
C LEU A 33 -8.59 -13.06 -6.73
N GLY A 34 -9.02 -13.37 -7.95
CA GLY A 34 -9.74 -14.56 -8.33
C GLY A 34 -8.84 -15.72 -8.80
N ALA A 35 -9.38 -16.60 -9.64
CA ALA A 35 -8.74 -17.83 -10.09
C ALA A 35 -7.33 -17.64 -10.69
N GLY A 36 -7.02 -16.47 -11.27
CA GLY A 36 -5.68 -16.13 -11.79
C GLY A 36 -4.63 -16.10 -10.69
N ALA A 37 -4.95 -15.46 -9.55
CA ALA A 37 -4.06 -15.35 -8.40
C ALA A 37 -3.82 -16.70 -7.71
N TYR A 38 -4.85 -17.52 -7.55
CA TYR A 38 -4.72 -18.87 -7.00
C TYR A 38 -3.85 -19.77 -7.90
N ARG A 39 -4.04 -19.72 -9.21
CA ARG A 39 -3.18 -20.45 -10.18
C ARG A 39 -1.72 -19.99 -10.12
N PHE A 40 -1.48 -18.71 -9.86
CA PHE A 40 -0.12 -18.20 -9.70
C PHE A 40 0.55 -18.75 -8.43
N ILE A 41 -0.17 -18.83 -7.32
CA ILE A 41 0.32 -19.46 -6.08
C ILE A 41 0.64 -20.94 -6.33
N ASP A 42 -0.23 -21.68 -7.02
CA ASP A 42 0.01 -23.07 -7.41
C ASP A 42 1.23 -23.23 -8.31
N PHE A 43 1.47 -22.27 -9.20
CA PHE A 43 2.67 -22.24 -10.03
C PHE A 43 3.94 -22.05 -9.18
N LEU A 44 3.93 -21.12 -8.21
CA LEU A 44 5.06 -20.90 -7.30
C LEU A 44 5.39 -22.19 -6.51
N GLU A 45 4.38 -22.81 -5.91
CA GLU A 45 4.55 -24.06 -5.17
C GLU A 45 5.18 -25.16 -6.03
N ARG A 46 4.62 -25.43 -7.22
CA ARG A 46 5.13 -26.43 -8.16
C ARG A 46 6.54 -26.14 -8.68
N SER A 47 6.91 -24.85 -8.74
CA SER A 47 8.25 -24.40 -9.15
C SER A 47 9.28 -24.45 -8.00
N GLY A 48 8.86 -24.83 -6.78
CA GLY A 48 9.74 -24.85 -5.60
C GLY A 48 10.08 -23.45 -5.08
N LEU A 49 9.32 -22.42 -5.49
CA LEU A 49 9.43 -21.06 -4.99
C LEU A 49 8.60 -20.90 -3.73
N ASN A 50 9.05 -20.05 -2.81
CA ASN A 50 8.40 -19.88 -1.51
C ASN A 50 8.11 -18.42 -1.15
N THR A 51 8.13 -17.53 -2.13
CA THR A 51 7.90 -16.09 -1.91
C THR A 51 7.19 -15.47 -3.11
N TRP A 52 6.18 -14.67 -2.82
CA TRP A 52 5.53 -13.78 -3.76
C TRP A 52 5.66 -12.34 -3.25
N GLN A 53 6.35 -11.50 -4.02
CA GLN A 53 6.42 -10.08 -3.73
C GLN A 53 5.43 -9.32 -4.61
N VAL A 54 4.73 -8.35 -4.01
CA VAL A 54 3.83 -7.44 -4.69
C VAL A 54 4.32 -6.00 -4.57
N LEU A 55 3.87 -5.12 -5.46
CA LEU A 55 3.97 -3.67 -5.31
C LEU A 55 2.86 -3.19 -4.34
N PRO A 56 2.85 -1.91 -3.90
CA PRO A 56 1.80 -1.42 -3.01
C PRO A 56 0.40 -1.71 -3.54
N LEU A 57 -0.45 -2.30 -2.68
CA LEU A 57 -1.80 -2.73 -3.03
C LEU A 57 -2.86 -1.64 -2.81
N GLY A 58 -2.45 -0.40 -2.61
CA GLY A 58 -3.33 0.70 -2.26
C GLY A 58 -4.26 1.14 -3.39
N HIS A 59 -5.40 1.75 -3.01
CA HIS A 59 -6.31 2.40 -3.95
C HIS A 59 -5.57 3.55 -4.64
N THR A 60 -5.29 3.39 -5.94
CA THR A 60 -4.48 4.35 -6.72
C THR A 60 -5.24 5.64 -7.01
N GLY A 61 -4.47 6.73 -7.04
CA GLY A 61 -4.94 8.04 -7.42
C GLY A 61 -4.51 8.44 -8.83
N PHE A 62 -4.11 9.69 -8.98
CA PHE A 62 -3.66 10.25 -10.25
C PHE A 62 -2.47 9.46 -10.83
N GLY A 63 -2.55 9.14 -12.12
CA GLY A 63 -1.51 8.43 -12.85
C GLY A 63 -1.44 6.92 -12.57
N ASP A 64 -2.42 6.35 -11.87
CA ASP A 64 -2.56 4.92 -11.58
C ASP A 64 -1.32 4.29 -10.91
N SER A 65 -0.46 5.11 -10.31
CA SER A 65 0.75 4.66 -9.65
C SER A 65 0.44 4.02 -8.29
N PRO A 66 0.91 2.81 -8.03
CA PRO A 66 0.74 2.16 -6.72
C PRO A 66 1.49 2.89 -5.59
N TYR A 67 2.47 3.75 -5.92
CA TYR A 67 3.21 4.57 -4.95
C TYR A 67 2.57 5.92 -4.64
N GLN A 68 1.43 6.24 -5.26
CA GLN A 68 0.64 7.45 -5.01
C GLN A 68 -0.81 7.08 -4.62
N PRO A 69 -1.01 6.24 -3.58
CA PRO A 69 -2.35 5.80 -3.20
C PRO A 69 -3.13 6.90 -2.48
N PHE A 70 -4.46 6.82 -2.54
CA PHE A 70 -5.35 7.66 -1.75
C PHE A 70 -5.32 7.35 -0.25
N SER A 71 -4.77 6.21 0.15
CA SER A 71 -4.72 5.78 1.55
C SER A 71 -3.50 4.88 1.83
N ALA A 72 -2.94 5.02 3.03
CA ALA A 72 -1.93 4.11 3.56
C ALA A 72 -2.48 2.72 3.96
N PHE A 73 -3.81 2.57 3.99
CA PHE A 73 -4.52 1.40 4.52
C PHE A 73 -5.42 0.73 3.48
N ALA A 74 -6.20 1.52 2.74
CA ALA A 74 -7.19 1.00 1.81
C ALA A 74 -6.56 0.23 0.63
N GLY A 75 -7.17 -0.90 0.27
CA GLY A 75 -6.77 -1.70 -0.87
C GLY A 75 -7.35 -1.23 -2.21
N GLN A 76 -6.77 -1.72 -3.30
CA GLN A 76 -7.14 -1.40 -4.68
C GLN A 76 -8.46 -2.08 -5.09
N PRO A 77 -9.55 -1.33 -5.29
CA PRO A 77 -10.84 -1.95 -5.67
C PRO A 77 -10.82 -2.64 -7.03
N LEU A 78 -9.95 -2.20 -7.94
CA LEU A 78 -9.90 -2.74 -9.30
C LEU A 78 -9.44 -4.20 -9.36
N ILE A 79 -8.82 -4.74 -8.31
CA ILE A 79 -8.38 -6.14 -8.26
C ILE A 79 -9.37 -7.06 -7.56
N ILE A 80 -10.50 -6.55 -7.05
CA ILE A 80 -11.61 -7.38 -6.54
C ILE A 80 -12.09 -8.31 -7.65
N SER A 81 -12.31 -9.58 -7.32
CA SER A 81 -12.73 -10.61 -8.26
C SER A 81 -14.21 -10.46 -8.64
N LEU A 82 -14.49 -10.17 -9.91
CA LEU A 82 -15.85 -10.12 -10.40
C LEU A 82 -16.51 -11.52 -10.46
N ASP A 83 -15.71 -12.58 -10.66
CA ASP A 83 -16.22 -13.96 -10.59
C ASP A 83 -16.65 -14.32 -9.16
N HIS A 84 -15.91 -13.89 -8.13
CA HIS A 84 -16.32 -14.09 -6.74
C HIS A 84 -17.62 -13.34 -6.42
N LEU A 85 -17.83 -12.13 -6.97
CA LEU A 85 -19.10 -11.43 -6.83
C LEU A 85 -20.27 -12.16 -7.51
N LYS A 86 -20.01 -12.91 -8.58
CA LYS A 86 -21.01 -13.81 -9.19
C LYS A 86 -21.30 -15.02 -8.30
N GLU A 87 -20.29 -15.61 -7.68
CA GLU A 87 -20.46 -16.70 -6.71
C GLU A 87 -21.28 -16.27 -5.49
N LEU A 88 -21.14 -14.99 -5.08
CA LEU A 88 -21.93 -14.38 -3.99
C LEU A 88 -23.34 -13.90 -4.46
N HIS A 89 -23.74 -14.17 -5.70
CA HIS A 89 -24.99 -13.69 -6.30
C HIS A 89 -25.18 -12.15 -6.25
N LEU A 90 -24.07 -11.40 -6.19
CA LEU A 90 -24.07 -9.94 -6.25
C LEU A 90 -23.93 -9.43 -7.68
N LEU A 91 -23.44 -10.27 -8.62
CA LEU A 91 -23.42 -10.05 -10.06
C LEU A 91 -23.94 -11.29 -10.80
N TYR A 92 -24.48 -11.06 -11.99
CA TYR A 92 -25.00 -12.10 -12.88
C TYR A 92 -24.42 -11.92 -14.29
N ASP A 93 -24.49 -12.95 -15.15
CA ASP A 93 -23.93 -12.90 -16.52
C ASP A 93 -24.52 -11.78 -17.38
N GLU A 94 -25.77 -11.40 -17.13
CA GLU A 94 -26.42 -10.28 -17.81
C GLU A 94 -25.79 -8.91 -17.51
N ASP A 95 -25.13 -8.74 -16.40
CA ASP A 95 -24.47 -7.47 -16.01
C ASP A 95 -23.20 -7.22 -16.87
N PHE A 96 -22.71 -8.24 -17.54
CA PHE A 96 -21.51 -8.19 -18.39
C PHE A 96 -21.78 -8.01 -19.88
N ARG A 97 -23.03 -7.74 -20.29
CA ARG A 97 -23.41 -7.64 -21.73
C ARG A 97 -22.64 -6.56 -22.49
N ASP A 98 -22.36 -5.46 -21.80
CA ASP A 98 -21.66 -4.30 -22.36
C ASP A 98 -20.17 -4.29 -22.00
N MET A 99 -19.61 -5.46 -21.68
CA MET A 99 -18.19 -5.56 -21.33
C MET A 99 -17.31 -5.19 -22.53
N PRO A 100 -16.35 -4.26 -22.34
CA PRO A 100 -15.39 -3.90 -23.38
C PRO A 100 -14.54 -5.08 -23.87
N ALA A 101 -14.00 -4.95 -25.06
CA ALA A 101 -12.99 -5.88 -25.55
C ALA A 101 -11.62 -5.52 -24.99
N TRP A 102 -11.16 -6.28 -24.01
CA TRP A 102 -9.90 -6.00 -23.31
C TRP A 102 -8.67 -6.42 -24.13
N ASN A 103 -7.62 -5.59 -24.05
CA ASN A 103 -6.30 -5.96 -24.54
C ASN A 103 -5.62 -6.87 -23.50
N ALA A 104 -5.09 -8.01 -23.95
CA ALA A 104 -4.41 -8.97 -23.05
C ALA A 104 -3.02 -8.51 -22.58
N GLU A 105 -2.40 -7.52 -23.25
CA GLU A 105 -1.03 -7.07 -22.99
C GLU A 105 -0.95 -5.69 -22.34
N GLN A 106 -2.06 -4.95 -22.31
CA GLN A 106 -2.10 -3.58 -21.81
C GLN A 106 -3.42 -3.26 -21.12
N ILE A 107 -3.34 -2.70 -19.90
CA ILE A 107 -4.49 -2.23 -19.15
C ILE A 107 -4.89 -0.83 -19.63
N ASN A 108 -6.15 -0.67 -20.05
CA ASN A 108 -6.76 0.63 -20.28
C ASN A 108 -7.48 1.08 -18.99
N TYR A 109 -6.75 1.77 -18.09
CA TYR A 109 -7.30 2.17 -16.80
C TYR A 109 -8.54 3.07 -16.91
N GLY A 110 -8.61 3.97 -17.87
CA GLY A 110 -9.77 4.86 -18.04
C GLY A 110 -11.07 4.09 -18.23
N GLU A 111 -11.11 3.19 -19.21
CA GLU A 111 -12.27 2.36 -19.51
C GLU A 111 -12.53 1.31 -18.42
N LEU A 112 -11.45 0.74 -17.85
CA LEU A 112 -11.52 -0.23 -16.77
C LEU A 112 -12.14 0.33 -15.49
N ILE A 113 -11.74 1.52 -15.07
CA ILE A 113 -12.26 2.17 -13.87
C ILE A 113 -13.77 2.40 -14.00
N GLU A 114 -14.23 2.91 -15.15
CA GLU A 114 -15.64 3.14 -15.40
C GLU A 114 -16.43 1.82 -15.34
N PHE A 115 -15.98 0.80 -16.07
CA PHE A 115 -16.61 -0.51 -16.11
C PHE A 115 -16.67 -1.19 -14.73
N LYS A 116 -15.53 -1.35 -14.06
CA LYS A 116 -15.50 -2.04 -12.75
C LYS A 116 -16.22 -1.26 -11.65
N THR A 117 -16.10 0.07 -11.63
CA THR A 117 -16.84 0.89 -10.67
C THR A 117 -18.35 0.74 -10.86
N GLY A 118 -18.83 0.68 -12.09
CA GLY A 118 -20.25 0.42 -12.40
C GLY A 118 -20.73 -0.92 -11.82
N LEU A 119 -19.97 -1.99 -12.05
CA LEU A 119 -20.29 -3.32 -11.51
C LEU A 119 -20.20 -3.39 -9.98
N LEU A 120 -19.18 -2.77 -9.38
CA LEU A 120 -19.04 -2.73 -7.92
C LEU A 120 -20.18 -1.94 -7.24
N LYS A 121 -20.65 -0.85 -7.85
CA LYS A 121 -21.83 -0.10 -7.37
C LYS A 121 -23.11 -0.92 -7.51
N LEU A 122 -23.26 -1.67 -8.58
CA LEU A 122 -24.38 -2.59 -8.76
C LEU A 122 -24.36 -3.71 -7.71
N ALA A 123 -23.18 -4.33 -7.47
CA ALA A 123 -23.00 -5.32 -6.41
C ALA A 123 -23.34 -4.76 -5.03
N TYR A 124 -22.91 -3.52 -4.74
CA TYR A 124 -23.26 -2.84 -3.49
C TYR A 124 -24.76 -2.61 -3.34
N SER A 125 -25.47 -2.20 -4.41
CA SER A 125 -26.91 -2.01 -4.35
C SER A 125 -27.65 -3.31 -4.02
N ARG A 126 -27.19 -4.43 -4.58
CA ARG A 126 -27.73 -5.77 -4.30
C ARG A 126 -27.38 -6.27 -2.90
N PHE A 127 -26.21 -5.92 -2.40
CA PHE A 127 -25.79 -6.25 -1.03
C PHE A 127 -26.74 -5.67 0.03
N HIS A 128 -27.40 -4.57 -0.25
CA HIS A 128 -28.38 -3.92 0.65
C HIS A 128 -29.84 -4.18 0.30
N ASP A 129 -30.09 -4.94 -0.76
CA ASP A 129 -31.47 -5.26 -1.19
C ASP A 129 -32.00 -6.49 -0.43
N GLU A 130 -32.66 -6.25 0.70
CA GLU A 130 -33.29 -7.29 1.53
C GLU A 130 -34.41 -8.10 0.79
N SER A 131 -34.82 -7.67 -0.41
CA SER A 131 -35.80 -8.40 -1.22
C SER A 131 -35.19 -9.56 -2.02
N LEU A 132 -33.86 -9.60 -2.15
CA LEU A 132 -33.14 -10.70 -2.79
C LEU A 132 -33.03 -11.88 -1.81
N SER A 133 -33.66 -13.00 -2.17
CA SER A 133 -33.73 -14.19 -1.34
C SER A 133 -32.50 -15.12 -1.48
N ASP A 134 -31.53 -14.75 -2.32
CA ASP A 134 -30.36 -15.58 -2.63
C ASP A 134 -29.08 -14.76 -2.37
N GLY A 135 -28.03 -15.42 -1.89
CA GLY A 135 -26.68 -14.85 -1.81
C GLY A 135 -26.27 -14.43 -0.40
N ILE A 136 -25.54 -13.31 -0.31
CA ILE A 136 -24.87 -12.83 0.91
C ILE A 136 -25.84 -12.51 2.06
N HIS A 137 -27.12 -12.25 1.76
CA HIS A 137 -28.16 -12.04 2.76
C HIS A 137 -28.46 -13.30 3.60
N ASP A 138 -28.25 -14.48 3.00
CA ASP A 138 -28.44 -15.77 3.66
C ASP A 138 -27.15 -16.32 4.22
N ASP A 139 -26.02 -15.60 4.10
CA ASP A 139 -24.74 -15.93 4.70
C ASP A 139 -24.46 -15.10 5.97
N PRO A 140 -24.87 -15.59 7.17
CA PRO A 140 -24.64 -14.88 8.42
C PRO A 140 -23.17 -14.70 8.75
N GLU A 141 -22.27 -15.58 8.24
CA GLU A 141 -20.83 -15.51 8.51
C GLU A 141 -20.22 -14.35 7.73
N MET A 142 -20.61 -14.15 6.47
CA MET A 142 -20.14 -13.03 5.66
C MET A 142 -20.64 -11.69 6.20
N LYS A 143 -21.91 -11.61 6.63
CA LYS A 143 -22.46 -10.41 7.27
C LYS A 143 -21.72 -10.07 8.56
N GLN A 144 -21.50 -11.06 9.42
CA GLN A 144 -20.71 -10.88 10.64
C GLN A 144 -19.26 -10.46 10.35
N ALA A 145 -18.64 -10.99 9.30
CA ALA A 145 -17.30 -10.60 8.87
C ALA A 145 -17.26 -9.14 8.40
N TYR A 146 -18.28 -8.68 7.66
CA TYR A 146 -18.42 -7.29 7.24
C TYR A 146 -18.57 -6.34 8.43
N ASP A 147 -19.48 -6.66 9.35
CA ASP A 147 -19.72 -5.85 10.54
C ASP A 147 -18.45 -5.74 11.40
N ASN A 148 -17.76 -6.88 11.64
CA ASN A 148 -16.50 -6.92 12.38
C ASN A 148 -15.39 -6.11 11.68
N PHE A 149 -15.29 -6.19 10.34
CA PHE A 149 -14.33 -5.39 9.58
C PHE A 149 -14.61 -3.89 9.75
N CYS A 150 -15.88 -3.47 9.67
CA CYS A 150 -16.26 -2.08 9.86
C CYS A 150 -15.97 -1.58 11.28
N GLU A 151 -16.21 -2.41 12.30
CA GLU A 151 -15.96 -2.05 13.70
C GLU A 151 -14.48 -1.98 14.05
N THR A 152 -13.66 -2.88 13.51
CA THR A 152 -12.24 -3.00 13.86
C THR A 152 -11.30 -2.13 13.02
N SER A 153 -11.73 -1.72 11.83
CA SER A 153 -10.92 -0.92 10.89
C SER A 153 -11.03 0.57 11.20
N VAL A 154 -10.25 1.05 12.15
CA VAL A 154 -10.28 2.44 12.66
C VAL A 154 -10.03 3.51 11.60
N TRP A 155 -9.40 3.17 10.47
CA TRP A 155 -9.11 4.06 9.35
C TRP A 155 -10.28 4.19 8.36
N LEU A 156 -11.22 3.23 8.39
CA LEU A 156 -12.22 3.02 7.33
C LEU A 156 -13.23 4.16 7.23
N GLU A 157 -13.62 4.75 8.38
CA GLU A 157 -14.58 5.86 8.41
C GLU A 157 -14.02 7.11 7.73
N ASP A 158 -12.77 7.45 8.00
CA ASP A 158 -12.11 8.59 7.35
C ASP A 158 -11.87 8.34 5.87
N TYR A 159 -11.47 7.14 5.48
CA TYR A 159 -11.33 6.76 4.09
C TYR A 159 -12.66 6.84 3.33
N ALA A 160 -13.73 6.27 3.87
CA ALA A 160 -15.03 6.27 3.23
C ALA A 160 -15.56 7.71 3.06
N LEU A 161 -15.44 8.57 4.09
CA LEU A 161 -15.82 9.97 4.00
C LEU A 161 -14.97 10.74 2.98
N PHE A 162 -13.65 10.49 2.94
CA PHE A 162 -12.76 11.13 1.97
C PHE A 162 -13.14 10.77 0.54
N MET A 163 -13.34 9.48 0.25
CA MET A 163 -13.68 9.02 -1.09
C MET A 163 -15.08 9.48 -1.53
N ALA A 164 -16.08 9.41 -0.63
CA ALA A 164 -17.40 9.96 -0.88
C ALA A 164 -17.37 11.49 -1.08
N GLY A 165 -16.50 12.18 -0.35
CA GLY A 165 -16.22 13.61 -0.54
C GLY A 165 -15.59 13.90 -1.90
N LYS A 166 -14.66 13.04 -2.39
CA LYS A 166 -14.10 13.16 -3.73
C LYS A 166 -15.16 12.98 -4.82
N ASP A 167 -16.04 11.98 -4.69
CA ASP A 167 -17.14 11.77 -5.63
C ASP A 167 -18.07 12.98 -5.65
N TYR A 168 -18.45 13.51 -4.47
CA TYR A 168 -19.28 14.71 -4.34
C TYR A 168 -18.65 15.93 -5.03
N HIS A 169 -17.32 16.06 -4.98
CA HIS A 169 -16.54 17.12 -5.63
C HIS A 169 -15.98 16.73 -7.01
N GLN A 170 -16.55 15.71 -7.65
CA GLN A 170 -16.18 15.28 -9.01
C GLN A 170 -14.67 14.98 -9.17
N GLY A 171 -14.07 14.34 -8.18
CA GLY A 171 -12.65 13.95 -8.17
C GLY A 171 -11.68 15.05 -7.78
N MET A 172 -12.15 16.28 -7.48
CA MET A 172 -11.25 17.37 -7.07
C MET A 172 -10.43 17.00 -5.82
N PRO A 173 -9.15 17.43 -5.76
CA PRO A 173 -8.30 17.23 -4.60
C PRO A 173 -8.90 17.88 -3.35
N TRP A 174 -8.69 17.25 -2.17
CA TRP A 174 -9.27 17.72 -0.91
C TRP A 174 -8.91 19.16 -0.52
N TYR A 175 -7.74 19.62 -0.89
CA TYR A 175 -7.29 20.99 -0.59
C TYR A 175 -8.03 22.07 -1.41
N MET A 176 -8.83 21.67 -2.38
CA MET A 176 -9.75 22.53 -3.14
C MET A 176 -11.20 22.46 -2.65
N TRP A 177 -11.51 21.62 -1.66
CA TRP A 177 -12.86 21.50 -1.10
C TRP A 177 -13.21 22.72 -0.24
N GLU A 178 -14.49 22.88 0.09
CA GLU A 178 -14.92 23.88 1.04
C GLU A 178 -14.36 23.63 2.45
N ASP A 179 -14.14 24.73 3.19
CA ASP A 179 -13.45 24.71 4.49
C ASP A 179 -14.10 23.77 5.52
N ASN A 180 -15.43 23.60 5.46
CA ASN A 180 -16.18 22.74 6.38
C ASN A 180 -16.00 21.24 6.11
N LEU A 181 -15.39 20.84 4.97
CA LEU A 181 -14.95 19.48 4.71
C LEU A 181 -13.43 19.37 4.59
N LYS A 182 -12.76 20.41 4.07
CA LYS A 182 -11.28 20.45 4.01
C LYS A 182 -10.63 20.33 5.40
N LYS A 183 -11.20 21.00 6.42
CA LYS A 183 -10.74 20.96 7.81
C LYS A 183 -11.94 20.96 8.76
N PRO A 184 -12.72 19.86 8.78
CA PRO A 184 -13.98 19.83 9.50
C PRO A 184 -13.77 19.88 11.01
N THR A 185 -14.61 20.64 11.71
CA THR A 185 -14.84 20.42 13.14
C THR A 185 -15.61 19.09 13.31
N LYS A 186 -15.60 18.53 14.52
CA LYS A 186 -16.35 17.29 14.83
C LYS A 186 -17.81 17.35 14.35
N LYS A 187 -18.51 18.45 14.64
CA LYS A 187 -19.92 18.63 14.22
C LYS A 187 -20.09 18.71 12.69
N GLN A 188 -19.15 19.35 12.00
CA GLN A 188 -19.17 19.41 10.53
C GLN A 188 -18.92 18.02 9.93
N LYS A 189 -17.96 17.27 10.47
CA LYS A 189 -17.70 15.87 10.05
C LYS A 189 -18.95 15.01 10.25
N GLU A 190 -19.61 15.06 11.39
CA GLU A 190 -20.87 14.35 11.65
C GLU A 190 -22.00 14.75 10.64
N THR A 191 -22.02 16.01 10.21
CA THR A 191 -22.98 16.46 9.19
C THR A 191 -22.65 15.87 7.82
N TRP A 192 -21.38 15.82 7.44
CA TRP A 192 -20.95 15.23 6.17
C TRP A 192 -21.14 13.72 6.14
N VAL A 193 -20.84 13.01 7.24
CA VAL A 193 -21.11 11.57 7.38
C VAL A 193 -22.58 11.28 7.12
N LYS A 194 -23.50 12.03 7.73
CA LYS A 194 -24.95 11.85 7.49
C LYS A 194 -25.39 12.18 6.07
N LYS A 195 -24.72 13.16 5.43
CA LYS A 195 -25.04 13.59 4.07
C LYS A 195 -24.60 12.57 3.02
N LEU A 196 -23.48 11.90 3.26
CA LEU A 196 -22.80 10.98 2.31
C LEU A 196 -22.87 9.51 2.77
N ASP A 197 -23.82 9.17 3.63
CA ASP A 197 -23.91 7.86 4.28
C ASP A 197 -23.96 6.70 3.27
N THR A 198 -24.75 6.83 2.22
CA THR A 198 -24.88 5.81 1.15
C THR A 198 -23.56 5.63 0.38
N GLU A 199 -22.93 6.74 -0.03
CA GLU A 199 -21.67 6.71 -0.75
C GLU A 199 -20.53 6.14 0.14
N MET A 200 -20.51 6.50 1.41
CA MET A 200 -19.58 5.94 2.39
C MET A 200 -19.78 4.44 2.57
N GLY A 201 -21.04 3.97 2.60
CA GLY A 201 -21.36 2.55 2.66
C GLY A 201 -20.77 1.77 1.49
N TYR A 202 -20.84 2.31 0.28
CA TYR A 202 -20.20 1.72 -0.90
C TYR A 202 -18.68 1.56 -0.72
N TYR A 203 -17.99 2.59 -0.23
CA TYR A 203 -16.55 2.51 0.00
C TYR A 203 -16.18 1.54 1.12
N LYS A 204 -16.98 1.42 2.18
CA LYS A 204 -16.79 0.40 3.22
C LYS A 204 -16.94 -1.02 2.65
N PHE A 205 -17.96 -1.23 1.82
CA PHE A 205 -18.22 -2.51 1.18
C PHE A 205 -17.08 -2.98 0.27
N ILE A 206 -16.60 -2.14 -0.64
CA ILE A 206 -15.50 -2.54 -1.53
C ILE A 206 -14.18 -2.77 -0.80
N GLN A 207 -13.93 -2.05 0.31
CA GLN A 207 -12.76 -2.30 1.13
C GLN A 207 -12.88 -3.60 1.93
N PHE A 208 -14.07 -3.95 2.40
CA PHE A 208 -14.32 -5.27 2.97
C PHE A 208 -14.06 -6.39 1.97
N LEU A 209 -14.58 -6.29 0.75
CA LEU A 209 -14.36 -7.30 -0.30
C LEU A 209 -12.87 -7.48 -0.59
N PHE A 210 -12.14 -6.37 -0.81
CA PHE A 210 -10.70 -6.44 -1.01
C PHE A 210 -9.99 -7.15 0.16
N TYR A 211 -10.29 -6.76 1.40
CA TYR A 211 -9.66 -7.33 2.60
C TYR A 211 -9.98 -8.83 2.73
N TYR A 212 -11.23 -9.20 2.53
CA TYR A 212 -11.68 -10.59 2.59
C TYR A 212 -10.99 -11.46 1.55
N GLU A 213 -11.00 -11.04 0.29
CA GLU A 213 -10.35 -11.78 -0.80
C GLU A 213 -8.83 -11.87 -0.62
N TRP A 214 -8.19 -10.75 -0.28
CA TRP A 214 -6.74 -10.72 -0.10
C TRP A 214 -6.28 -11.59 1.08
N THR A 215 -6.94 -11.49 2.23
CA THR A 215 -6.56 -12.29 3.40
C THR A 215 -6.82 -13.77 3.19
N THR A 216 -7.87 -14.14 2.46
CA THR A 216 -8.16 -15.52 2.04
C THR A 216 -7.07 -16.03 1.09
N LEU A 217 -6.68 -15.23 0.10
CA LEU A 217 -5.60 -15.56 -0.84
C LEU A 217 -4.24 -15.69 -0.13
N LYS A 218 -3.92 -14.76 0.79
CA LYS A 218 -2.71 -14.81 1.61
C LYS A 218 -2.68 -16.09 2.45
N LYS A 219 -3.79 -16.44 3.09
CA LYS A 219 -3.89 -17.70 3.85
C LYS A 219 -3.60 -18.90 2.95
N TYR A 220 -4.19 -18.95 1.75
CA TYR A 220 -3.94 -20.02 0.79
C TYR A 220 -2.46 -20.11 0.39
N ALA A 221 -1.78 -18.97 0.17
CA ALA A 221 -0.35 -18.92 -0.09
C ALA A 221 0.47 -19.46 1.09
N ASN A 222 0.14 -19.01 2.31
CA ASN A 222 0.85 -19.43 3.52
C ASN A 222 0.66 -20.92 3.81
N ASP A 223 -0.54 -21.48 3.59
CA ASP A 223 -0.82 -22.91 3.74
C ASP A 223 0.04 -23.76 2.78
N LYS A 224 0.47 -23.22 1.64
CA LYS A 224 1.41 -23.80 0.69
C LYS A 224 2.88 -23.46 0.95
N GLY A 225 3.18 -22.80 2.06
CA GLY A 225 4.54 -22.41 2.45
C GLY A 225 5.10 -21.20 1.68
N ILE A 226 4.27 -20.46 0.97
CA ILE A 226 4.61 -19.25 0.23
C ILE A 226 4.37 -18.03 1.13
N SER A 227 5.42 -17.25 1.35
CA SER A 227 5.35 -15.97 2.08
C SER A 227 5.07 -14.82 1.13
N ILE A 228 4.23 -13.87 1.57
CA ILE A 228 3.94 -12.65 0.84
C ILE A 228 4.88 -11.54 1.31
N VAL A 229 5.55 -10.87 0.38
CA VAL A 229 6.29 -9.63 0.62
C VAL A 229 5.46 -8.47 0.09
N GLY A 230 4.97 -7.63 1.00
CA GLY A 230 4.28 -6.39 0.69
C GLY A 230 5.26 -5.24 0.45
N ASP A 231 4.73 -4.12 0.00
CA ASP A 231 5.50 -2.91 -0.30
C ASP A 231 4.71 -1.66 0.12
N ILE A 232 5.40 -0.66 0.64
CA ILE A 232 4.82 0.65 0.95
C ILE A 232 5.78 1.78 0.57
N PRO A 233 5.27 2.88 -0.02
CA PRO A 233 6.05 4.11 -0.14
C PRO A 233 6.24 4.74 1.23
N ILE A 234 7.40 5.36 1.48
CA ILE A 234 7.60 6.09 2.73
C ILE A 234 6.65 7.29 2.81
N PHE A 235 6.53 8.09 1.76
CA PHE A 235 5.71 9.31 1.75
C PHE A 235 4.31 9.05 1.19
N MET A 236 3.33 9.82 1.71
CA MET A 236 1.94 9.76 1.26
C MET A 236 1.67 10.78 0.15
N ALA A 237 0.77 10.44 -0.76
CA ALA A 237 0.29 11.41 -1.74
C ALA A 237 -0.36 12.61 -1.04
N TRP A 238 -0.15 13.82 -1.55
CA TRP A 238 -0.79 15.01 -0.98
C TRP A 238 -2.31 14.90 -1.02
N ASP A 239 -2.86 14.42 -2.15
CA ASP A 239 -4.29 14.14 -2.28
C ASP A 239 -4.61 12.73 -1.75
N SER A 240 -4.48 12.54 -0.44
CA SER A 240 -4.80 11.30 0.27
C SER A 240 -5.58 11.55 1.55
N VAL A 241 -6.32 10.55 1.99
CA VAL A 241 -7.03 10.58 3.27
C VAL A 241 -6.08 10.78 4.44
N ASP A 242 -4.89 10.23 4.35
CA ASP A 242 -3.89 10.31 5.42
C ASP A 242 -3.44 11.75 5.67
N VAL A 243 -3.19 12.50 4.59
CA VAL A 243 -2.83 13.92 4.68
C VAL A 243 -4.04 14.75 5.08
N TRP A 244 -5.23 14.49 4.52
CA TRP A 244 -6.47 15.20 4.83
C TRP A 244 -6.88 15.04 6.30
N ALA A 245 -6.92 13.81 6.79
CA ALA A 245 -7.39 13.52 8.15
C ALA A 245 -6.36 13.90 9.22
N ASN A 246 -5.06 13.88 8.88
CA ASN A 246 -3.96 14.04 9.82
C ASN A 246 -3.05 15.24 9.45
N GLN A 247 -3.61 16.37 9.04
CA GLN A 247 -2.86 17.53 8.54
C GLN A 247 -1.70 17.97 9.45
N SER A 248 -1.84 17.84 10.77
CA SER A 248 -0.80 18.21 11.73
C SER A 248 0.44 17.30 11.71
N LEU A 249 0.32 16.09 11.15
CA LEU A 249 1.42 15.13 10.99
C LEU A 249 2.29 15.43 9.76
N PHE A 250 1.91 16.40 8.93
CA PHE A 250 2.61 16.79 7.72
C PHE A 250 3.02 18.26 7.78
N GLN A 251 4.00 18.65 6.96
CA GLN A 251 4.48 20.03 6.88
C GLN A 251 3.60 20.83 5.90
N LEU A 252 2.43 21.22 6.39
CA LEU A 252 1.44 22.01 5.64
C LEU A 252 1.32 23.43 6.19
N ASP A 253 0.90 24.35 5.33
CA ASP A 253 0.45 25.67 5.75
C ASP A 253 -0.99 25.65 6.32
N SER A 254 -1.49 26.79 6.74
CA SER A 254 -2.85 26.92 7.30
C SER A 254 -3.97 26.62 6.30
N LYS A 255 -3.67 26.64 5.00
CA LYS A 255 -4.61 26.35 3.91
C LYS A 255 -4.56 24.90 3.44
N GLY A 256 -3.64 24.09 3.98
CA GLY A 256 -3.46 22.67 3.61
C GLY A 256 -2.47 22.46 2.46
N TYR A 257 -1.72 23.48 2.07
CA TYR A 257 -0.67 23.35 1.07
C TYR A 257 0.66 22.93 1.71
N PRO A 258 1.45 22.05 1.05
CA PRO A 258 2.78 21.70 1.55
C PRO A 258 3.66 22.95 1.66
N THR A 259 4.49 23.04 2.68
CA THR A 259 5.55 24.05 2.76
C THR A 259 6.83 23.54 2.10
N VAL A 260 7.04 22.24 2.16
CA VAL A 260 8.11 21.50 1.49
C VAL A 260 7.57 20.16 1.02
N VAL A 261 8.18 19.61 -0.04
CA VAL A 261 7.80 18.34 -0.64
C VAL A 261 9.00 17.41 -0.78
N ALA A 262 8.71 16.11 -0.91
CA ALA A 262 9.69 15.06 -1.07
C ALA A 262 10.26 15.00 -2.50
N GLY A 263 11.47 14.46 -2.60
CA GLY A 263 12.15 14.13 -3.82
C GLY A 263 13.53 13.57 -3.54
N VAL A 264 14.38 13.53 -4.56
CA VAL A 264 15.80 13.20 -4.44
C VAL A 264 16.65 14.25 -5.17
N PRO A 265 17.88 14.51 -4.70
CA PRO A 265 18.76 15.49 -5.34
C PRO A 265 19.13 15.10 -6.77
N PRO A 266 19.70 16.01 -7.55
CA PRO A 266 20.38 15.68 -8.79
C PRO A 266 21.41 14.56 -8.59
N ASP A 267 21.39 13.58 -9.47
CA ASP A 267 22.29 12.43 -9.47
C ASP A 267 22.77 12.09 -10.90
N TYR A 268 23.46 10.97 -11.05
CA TYR A 268 23.93 10.50 -12.34
C TYR A 268 22.79 10.22 -13.35
N PHE A 269 21.64 9.79 -12.86
CA PHE A 269 20.47 9.43 -13.69
C PHE A 269 19.58 10.63 -14.02
N SER A 270 19.59 11.69 -13.18
CA SER A 270 18.78 12.88 -13.35
C SER A 270 19.51 14.15 -12.95
N ALA A 271 19.89 14.95 -13.94
CA ALA A 271 20.56 16.26 -13.72
C ALA A 271 19.73 17.26 -12.91
N THR A 272 18.41 17.07 -12.80
CA THR A 272 17.49 17.94 -12.05
C THR A 272 16.97 17.28 -10.78
N GLY A 273 17.41 16.04 -10.50
CA GLY A 273 16.84 15.19 -9.45
C GLY A 273 15.42 14.74 -9.79
N GLN A 274 14.71 14.23 -8.78
CA GLN A 274 13.31 13.83 -8.93
C GLN A 274 12.45 14.62 -7.94
N LEU A 275 11.45 15.31 -8.44
CA LEU A 275 10.46 16.01 -7.64
C LEU A 275 9.20 15.13 -7.51
N TRP A 276 8.98 14.52 -6.35
CA TRP A 276 7.85 13.61 -6.12
C TRP A 276 6.56 14.33 -5.71
N GLY A 277 6.68 15.47 -5.05
CA GLY A 277 5.54 16.31 -4.69
C GLY A 277 4.77 15.87 -3.43
N ASN A 278 5.16 14.79 -2.78
CA ASN A 278 4.55 14.31 -1.54
C ASN A 278 4.85 15.28 -0.38
N PRO A 279 3.87 15.67 0.45
CA PRO A 279 4.14 16.44 1.67
C PRO A 279 5.06 15.69 2.62
N LEU A 280 6.04 16.38 3.19
CA LEU A 280 6.95 15.81 4.15
C LEU A 280 6.32 15.70 5.55
N TYR A 281 6.74 14.71 6.33
CA TYR A 281 6.26 14.50 7.69
C TYR A 281 6.71 15.60 8.64
N ASN A 282 5.83 15.99 9.54
CA ASN A 282 6.18 16.77 10.74
C ASN A 282 6.66 15.80 11.83
N TRP A 283 7.92 15.37 11.75
CA TRP A 283 8.49 14.37 12.66
C TRP A 283 8.38 14.75 14.14
N LYS A 284 8.39 16.07 14.45
CA LYS A 284 8.14 16.52 15.82
C LYS A 284 6.76 16.08 16.32
N LYS A 285 5.73 16.23 15.49
CA LYS A 285 4.38 15.79 15.84
C LYS A 285 4.27 14.27 15.93
N HIS A 286 4.91 13.55 15.03
CA HIS A 286 4.98 12.09 15.13
C HIS A 286 5.64 11.62 16.43
N THR A 287 6.73 12.27 16.86
CA THR A 287 7.38 11.96 18.14
C THR A 287 6.46 12.28 19.33
N GLU A 288 5.78 13.44 19.32
CA GLU A 288 4.82 13.84 20.37
C GLU A 288 3.67 12.85 20.56
N THR A 289 3.24 12.18 19.48
CA THR A 289 2.18 11.15 19.49
C THR A 289 2.71 9.72 19.62
N GLY A 290 4.02 9.52 19.92
CA GLY A 290 4.63 8.21 20.01
C GLY A 290 4.59 7.43 18.67
N TYR A 291 4.58 8.14 17.53
CA TYR A 291 4.51 7.58 16.18
C TYR A 291 3.24 6.75 15.90
N GLU A 292 2.15 6.99 16.60
CA GLU A 292 0.91 6.18 16.56
C GLU A 292 0.45 5.88 15.13
N TRP A 293 0.39 6.90 14.25
CA TRP A 293 -0.02 6.72 12.86
C TRP A 293 0.89 5.71 12.11
N TRP A 294 2.21 5.85 12.24
CA TRP A 294 3.18 4.94 11.62
C TRP A 294 3.10 3.52 12.18
N LEU A 295 2.96 3.38 13.50
CA LEU A 295 2.81 2.07 14.15
C LEU A 295 1.54 1.36 13.67
N ASN A 296 0.44 2.09 13.54
CA ASN A 296 -0.81 1.57 13.03
C ASN A 296 -0.69 1.18 11.54
N ARG A 297 -0.02 2.00 10.73
CA ARG A 297 0.24 1.69 9.32
C ARG A 297 1.03 0.39 9.16
N ILE A 298 2.16 0.26 9.83
CA ILE A 298 3.00 -0.96 9.72
C ILE A 298 2.26 -2.17 10.29
N ARG A 299 1.61 -2.04 11.44
CA ARG A 299 0.83 -3.13 12.04
C ARG A 299 -0.27 -3.63 11.10
N TYR A 300 -1.00 -2.71 10.48
CA TYR A 300 -2.04 -3.07 9.51
C TYR A 300 -1.44 -3.75 8.27
N GLN A 301 -0.39 -3.20 7.69
CA GLN A 301 0.27 -3.79 6.51
C GLN A 301 0.79 -5.21 6.79
N LEU A 302 1.28 -5.48 8.00
CA LEU A 302 1.70 -6.83 8.41
C LEU A 302 0.53 -7.81 8.61
N THR A 303 -0.72 -7.37 8.61
CA THR A 303 -1.88 -8.28 8.45
C THR A 303 -2.02 -8.74 7.00
N LEU A 304 -1.62 -7.92 6.05
CA LEU A 304 -1.74 -8.18 4.61
C LEU A 304 -0.52 -8.90 4.01
N CYS A 305 0.64 -8.88 4.68
CA CYS A 305 1.87 -9.53 4.20
C CYS A 305 2.64 -10.20 5.34
N ASP A 306 3.65 -11.01 5.00
CA ASP A 306 4.53 -11.69 5.96
C ASP A 306 5.83 -10.91 6.16
N PHE A 307 6.27 -10.19 5.12
CA PHE A 307 7.38 -9.24 5.14
C PHE A 307 6.94 -7.96 4.45
N LEU A 308 7.45 -6.82 4.92
CA LEU A 308 7.10 -5.52 4.39
C LEU A 308 8.35 -4.80 3.87
N ARG A 309 8.42 -4.55 2.56
CA ARG A 309 9.41 -3.64 2.00
C ARG A 309 8.98 -2.19 2.23
N ILE A 310 9.88 -1.38 2.72
CA ILE A 310 9.68 0.06 2.82
C ILE A 310 10.53 0.72 1.74
N ASP A 311 9.85 1.32 0.80
CA ASP A 311 10.44 2.07 -0.29
C ASP A 311 11.07 3.37 0.22
N HIS A 312 12.26 3.72 -0.30
CA HIS A 312 13.04 4.88 0.09
C HIS A 312 13.38 4.92 1.60
N PHE A 313 13.88 3.82 2.15
CA PHE A 313 14.22 3.67 3.58
C PHE A 313 15.13 4.78 4.11
N ARG A 314 16.05 5.29 3.27
CA ARG A 314 16.93 6.41 3.69
C ARG A 314 16.18 7.61 4.22
N GLY A 315 14.92 7.82 3.85
CA GLY A 315 14.08 8.91 4.34
C GLY A 315 13.81 8.87 5.85
N PHE A 316 14.11 7.76 6.55
CA PHE A 316 14.10 7.68 8.01
C PHE A 316 15.41 8.15 8.65
N ASP A 317 16.51 8.22 7.91
CA ASP A 317 17.77 8.85 8.34
C ASP A 317 17.78 10.32 7.95
N LYS A 318 17.72 10.58 6.63
CA LYS A 318 17.64 11.93 6.04
C LYS A 318 16.77 11.90 4.79
N TYR A 319 16.03 12.96 4.58
CA TYR A 319 15.21 13.14 3.39
C TYR A 319 15.54 14.45 2.68
N TRP A 320 15.35 14.46 1.36
CA TRP A 320 15.55 15.65 0.54
C TRP A 320 14.27 16.50 0.56
N ALA A 321 14.34 17.68 1.18
CA ALA A 321 13.23 18.60 1.33
C ALA A 321 13.32 19.72 0.28
N ILE A 322 12.36 19.78 -0.62
CA ILE A 322 12.28 20.75 -1.71
C ILE A 322 11.21 21.79 -1.35
N PRO A 323 11.48 23.12 -1.42
CA PRO A 323 10.44 24.12 -1.22
C PRO A 323 9.26 23.90 -2.15
N TYR A 324 8.04 24.00 -1.62
CA TYR A 324 6.83 23.85 -2.46
C TYR A 324 6.79 24.96 -3.52
N GLY A 325 6.47 24.59 -4.76
CA GLY A 325 6.43 25.50 -5.91
C GLY A 325 7.68 25.48 -6.79
N GLU A 326 8.74 24.75 -6.39
CA GLU A 326 9.90 24.52 -7.26
C GLU A 326 9.50 23.58 -8.43
N GLU A 327 10.07 23.80 -9.61
CA GLU A 327 9.83 22.97 -10.80
C GLU A 327 10.75 21.75 -10.87
N THR A 328 11.85 21.76 -10.10
CA THR A 328 12.86 20.70 -10.06
C THR A 328 13.31 20.42 -8.62
N ALA A 329 14.07 19.36 -8.42
CA ALA A 329 14.59 19.01 -7.11
C ALA A 329 15.93 19.72 -6.76
N ILE A 330 16.47 20.57 -7.62
CA ILE A 330 17.81 21.19 -7.46
C ILE A 330 17.92 21.98 -6.17
N ASN A 331 16.90 22.76 -5.83
CA ASN A 331 16.91 23.70 -4.69
C ASN A 331 16.50 23.06 -3.36
N GLY A 332 16.59 21.74 -3.24
CA GLY A 332 16.31 21.03 -2.01
C GLY A 332 17.45 21.11 -0.99
N LYS A 333 17.21 20.50 0.17
CA LYS A 333 18.23 20.33 1.22
C LYS A 333 17.99 19.03 1.98
N TRP A 334 19.06 18.42 2.48
CA TRP A 334 18.97 17.30 3.40
C TRP A 334 18.46 17.73 4.76
N VAL A 335 17.51 16.98 5.31
CA VAL A 335 16.92 17.18 6.62
C VAL A 335 16.93 15.86 7.36
N GLU A 336 17.41 15.87 8.61
CA GLU A 336 17.46 14.68 9.46
C GLU A 336 16.05 14.22 9.87
N ALA A 337 15.87 12.91 9.95
CA ALA A 337 14.67 12.25 10.47
C ALA A 337 14.99 11.45 11.75
N PRO A 338 14.01 11.19 12.62
CA PRO A 338 14.22 10.51 13.89
C PRO A 338 14.22 8.97 13.77
N GLY A 339 14.88 8.41 12.75
CA GLY A 339 14.80 6.98 12.43
C GLY A 339 15.14 6.06 13.58
N VAL A 340 16.22 6.35 14.32
CA VAL A 340 16.59 5.54 15.50
C VAL A 340 15.46 5.51 16.54
N ASN A 341 14.86 6.66 16.85
CA ASN A 341 13.74 6.73 17.81
C ASN A 341 12.51 6.00 17.28
N PHE A 342 12.19 6.18 16.00
CA PHE A 342 11.06 5.52 15.36
C PHE A 342 11.19 4.00 15.40
N PHE A 343 12.30 3.44 14.91
CA PHE A 343 12.50 1.98 14.89
C PHE A 343 12.66 1.38 16.29
N THR A 344 13.21 2.12 17.26
CA THR A 344 13.20 1.69 18.66
C THR A 344 11.78 1.56 19.21
N GLN A 345 10.90 2.51 18.89
CA GLN A 345 9.49 2.45 19.29
C GLN A 345 8.75 1.33 18.54
N LEU A 346 9.11 1.08 17.28
CA LEU A 346 8.52 0.00 16.47
C LEU A 346 8.90 -1.38 17.03
N GLU A 347 10.17 -1.62 17.39
CA GLU A 347 10.60 -2.85 18.08
C GLU A 347 9.90 -3.04 19.42
N ALA A 348 9.76 -1.99 20.22
CA ALA A 348 9.04 -2.05 21.48
C ALA A 348 7.56 -2.45 21.30
N THR A 349 6.99 -2.15 20.13
CA THR A 349 5.58 -2.41 19.81
C THR A 349 5.34 -3.75 19.15
N LEU A 350 6.21 -4.18 18.23
CA LEU A 350 6.06 -5.39 17.41
C LEU A 350 6.98 -6.53 17.84
N GLY A 351 7.95 -6.26 18.70
CA GLY A 351 8.99 -7.20 19.10
C GLY A 351 10.27 -7.06 18.26
N TYR A 352 11.34 -7.69 18.74
CA TYR A 352 12.61 -7.75 18.03
C TYR A 352 12.47 -8.59 16.74
N HIS A 353 13.34 -8.33 15.76
CA HIS A 353 13.32 -8.96 14.44
C HIS A 353 12.10 -8.53 13.61
N LEU A 354 12.07 -7.24 13.31
CA LEU A 354 11.03 -6.65 12.46
C LEU A 354 11.02 -7.34 11.09
N PRO A 355 9.86 -7.77 10.59
CA PRO A 355 9.74 -8.37 9.25
C PRO A 355 9.72 -7.28 8.16
N ILE A 356 10.77 -6.44 8.16
CA ILE A 356 10.90 -5.27 7.29
C ILE A 356 12.13 -5.44 6.41
N ILE A 357 11.98 -5.14 5.11
CA ILE A 357 13.06 -5.03 4.14
C ILE A 357 13.27 -3.54 3.87
N ALA A 358 14.51 -3.07 4.06
CA ALA A 358 14.87 -1.69 3.81
C ALA A 358 15.29 -1.52 2.34
N GLU A 359 14.57 -0.69 1.58
CA GLU A 359 15.05 -0.27 0.26
C GLU A 359 16.14 0.79 0.45
N ASP A 360 17.39 0.36 0.25
CA ASP A 360 18.61 1.12 0.43
C ASP A 360 19.41 1.23 -0.89
N LEU A 361 18.69 1.60 -1.96
CA LEU A 361 19.25 1.84 -3.29
C LEU A 361 19.53 3.33 -3.52
N GLY A 362 20.41 3.64 -4.47
CA GLY A 362 20.81 5.00 -4.82
C GLY A 362 21.99 5.52 -3.99
N GLU A 363 22.04 6.82 -3.71
CA GLU A 363 23.08 7.42 -2.87
C GLU A 363 22.83 7.09 -1.40
N ILE A 364 23.62 6.17 -0.86
CA ILE A 364 23.48 5.65 0.50
C ILE A 364 24.71 6.04 1.32
N ASP A 365 24.48 6.85 2.36
CA ASP A 365 25.52 7.25 3.33
C ASP A 365 25.71 6.15 4.39
N ASP A 366 26.87 6.16 5.07
CA ASP A 366 27.16 5.26 6.18
C ASP A 366 26.07 5.31 7.28
N SER A 367 25.48 6.49 7.54
CA SER A 367 24.42 6.66 8.53
C SER A 367 23.14 5.87 8.21
N VAL A 368 22.80 5.69 6.93
CA VAL A 368 21.67 4.86 6.48
C VAL A 368 21.98 3.38 6.71
N ILE A 369 23.23 2.96 6.41
CA ILE A 369 23.70 1.60 6.66
C ILE A 369 23.68 1.30 8.16
N GLU A 370 24.19 2.20 8.97
CA GLU A 370 24.18 2.09 10.44
C GLU A 370 22.75 1.97 10.99
N LEU A 371 21.81 2.78 10.49
CA LEU A 371 20.41 2.69 10.89
C LEU A 371 19.81 1.32 10.52
N ARG A 372 19.99 0.87 9.28
CA ARG A 372 19.52 -0.43 8.80
C ARG A 372 20.08 -1.58 9.64
N ASP A 373 21.40 -1.60 9.83
CA ASP A 373 22.12 -2.69 10.50
C ASP A 373 21.84 -2.71 12.00
N LYS A 374 21.63 -1.54 12.63
CA LYS A 374 21.25 -1.44 14.04
C LYS A 374 19.97 -2.19 14.36
N PHE A 375 19.02 -2.22 13.45
CA PHE A 375 17.73 -2.93 13.60
C PHE A 375 17.71 -4.27 12.87
N GLY A 376 18.84 -4.72 12.33
CA GLY A 376 19.00 -6.02 11.67
C GLY A 376 18.17 -6.17 10.41
N LEU A 377 17.79 -5.07 9.75
CA LEU A 377 16.96 -5.08 8.55
C LEU A 377 17.77 -5.53 7.33
N PRO A 378 17.27 -6.45 6.49
CA PRO A 378 17.89 -6.74 5.21
C PRO A 378 17.77 -5.54 4.26
N GLY A 379 18.87 -5.22 3.58
CA GLY A 379 18.90 -4.28 2.47
C GLY A 379 18.62 -4.96 1.12
N MET A 380 18.69 -4.19 0.04
CA MET A 380 18.39 -4.66 -1.31
C MET A 380 19.65 -4.64 -2.18
N LYS A 381 19.77 -5.61 -3.07
CA LYS A 381 20.77 -5.68 -4.13
C LYS A 381 20.08 -5.95 -5.47
N VAL A 382 20.38 -5.12 -6.47
CA VAL A 382 19.86 -5.27 -7.83
C VAL A 382 21.02 -5.75 -8.72
N LEU A 383 20.96 -7.00 -9.17
CA LEU A 383 22.06 -7.63 -9.90
C LEU A 383 22.40 -6.90 -11.21
N GLN A 384 21.42 -6.27 -11.85
CA GLN A 384 21.66 -5.47 -13.06
C GLN A 384 22.68 -4.35 -12.84
N PHE A 385 22.71 -3.73 -11.66
CA PHE A 385 23.66 -2.65 -11.34
C PHE A 385 25.11 -3.15 -11.20
N ALA A 386 25.31 -4.46 -11.05
CA ALA A 386 26.65 -5.06 -11.04
C ALA A 386 27.42 -4.87 -12.37
N PHE A 387 26.73 -4.62 -13.47
CA PHE A 387 27.32 -4.51 -14.79
C PHE A 387 27.71 -3.06 -15.17
N GLU A 388 27.36 -2.08 -14.35
CA GLU A 388 27.63 -0.65 -14.63
C GLU A 388 29.07 -0.26 -14.31
N ASN A 389 29.69 -0.84 -13.26
CA ASN A 389 31.09 -0.61 -12.90
C ASN A 389 31.69 -1.87 -12.26
N PRO A 390 32.44 -2.70 -13.02
CA PRO A 390 32.87 -4.03 -12.57
C PRO A 390 34.02 -4.03 -11.55
N GLU A 391 34.72 -2.92 -11.32
CA GLU A 391 35.95 -2.94 -10.50
C GLU A 391 35.69 -2.68 -9.00
N GLU A 392 34.69 -1.86 -8.65
CA GLU A 392 34.32 -1.57 -7.26
C GLU A 392 32.80 -1.39 -7.17
N ASN A 393 32.05 -2.49 -7.02
CA ASN A 393 30.59 -2.43 -7.05
C ASN A 393 29.99 -3.34 -5.99
N ASP A 394 29.25 -2.76 -5.06
CA ASP A 394 28.54 -3.45 -3.99
C ASP A 394 27.44 -4.39 -4.48
N PHE A 395 27.05 -4.29 -5.75
CA PHE A 395 26.05 -5.16 -6.39
C PHE A 395 26.67 -6.41 -7.03
N LEU A 396 28.00 -6.57 -6.98
CA LEU A 396 28.65 -7.82 -7.39
C LEU A 396 28.33 -8.94 -6.38
N PRO A 397 27.95 -10.15 -6.82
CA PRO A 397 27.50 -11.22 -5.93
C PRO A 397 28.48 -11.59 -4.81
N HIS A 398 29.79 -11.47 -5.04
CA HIS A 398 30.82 -11.76 -4.04
C HIS A 398 30.96 -10.67 -2.97
N ASN A 399 30.36 -9.48 -3.19
CA ASN A 399 30.31 -8.38 -2.23
C ASN A 399 28.99 -8.35 -1.43
N PHE A 400 28.05 -9.27 -1.73
CA PHE A 400 26.76 -9.28 -1.02
C PHE A 400 26.96 -9.55 0.47
N VAL A 401 26.39 -8.70 1.30
CA VAL A 401 26.23 -8.98 2.70
C VAL A 401 25.21 -10.12 2.90
N ARG A 402 25.37 -10.88 3.97
CA ARG A 402 24.50 -12.05 4.20
C ARG A 402 23.02 -11.67 4.39
N ASN A 403 22.77 -10.52 5.00
CA ASN A 403 21.42 -10.01 5.30
C ASN A 403 20.96 -9.06 4.19
N CYS A 404 20.64 -9.61 3.02
CA CYS A 404 20.12 -8.84 1.89
C CYS A 404 19.12 -9.64 1.06
N VAL A 405 18.30 -8.92 0.30
CA VAL A 405 17.43 -9.45 -0.75
C VAL A 405 18.03 -9.06 -2.10
N CYS A 406 18.17 -10.03 -3.02
CA CYS A 406 18.75 -9.81 -4.35
C CYS A 406 17.67 -9.95 -5.42
N TYR A 407 17.64 -8.96 -6.34
CA TYR A 407 16.76 -8.90 -7.50
C TYR A 407 17.55 -9.04 -8.80
#